data_dd7e7c7f660ffb9c4346e50a47fe6a9b
#
_entry.id   dd7e7c7f660ffb9c4346e50a47fe6a9b
#
_cell.length_a   1.000
_cell.length_b   1.000
_cell.length_c   1.000
_cell.angle_alpha   90.00
_cell.angle_beta   90.00
_cell.angle_gamma   90.00
#
_symmetry.space_group_name_H-M   'P 1'
#
loop_
_entity.id
_entity.type
_entity.pdbx_description
1 polymer ?
#
loop_
_entity_poly.entity_id
_entity_poly.type
_entity_poly.pdbx_seq_one_letter_code
_entity_poly.pdbx_strand_id
1 'polypeptide(L)'
;MKIGICSLTIGEKYKETTKWTTQNKINYCSKHNYTFIDDESIYDASKPIPFSKLLLLKKYLKDFDYLVWIDADILIMNSNITIESFIERYKTYDQITGSDWKMQNTGVWIVKNTDFSYDFLQAVWDNEYDIHGDPQERYMNWEQGSVINLMDRNFLDCKNKIKVTYPEEMNSYWFNYFPGHFVLHFAGVRDELESLILEYYPERLDADTDESYEKRITYLAGPVREYLDRKLQHDKYNERRGVIQSMDKDLKAINIVSVDEFLLIVQKNRHHFDALHQIIKDSFEPLEPNYCYDSLQRKSHDLHKQINLFSIASIKSNANVINVGFNAGHSTLLFLLAHPSSIIHCFDNCSHKYTLPCYQYLATHFPNRVHLYQGNSQHTLPAFKNNNLHLKAQVVLLDGSQDLAIRNGDFFHSLHFVSFKDILIYNGINEPPLKFLWDGYVHDLHLKDSTSHFYPSPAHAIGLYCRF
;
A
#
# COMPACT_ATOMS: atom_id res chain seq x y z
N MET A 1 -18.15 20.31 -21.50
CA MET A 1 -16.85 20.51 -20.82
C MET A 1 -15.77 20.02 -21.78
N LYS A 2 -14.80 20.86 -22.11
CA LYS A 2 -13.70 20.53 -23.01
C LYS A 2 -12.46 20.18 -22.19
N ILE A 3 -11.99 18.93 -22.31
CA ILE A 3 -10.87 18.40 -21.55
C ILE A 3 -9.70 18.08 -22.48
N GLY A 4 -8.50 18.51 -22.10
CA GLY A 4 -7.26 18.10 -22.73
C GLY A 4 -6.41 17.28 -21.77
N ILE A 5 -5.68 16.30 -22.29
CA ILE A 5 -4.67 15.53 -21.56
C ILE A 5 -3.31 15.83 -22.20
N CYS A 6 -2.35 16.24 -21.40
CA CYS A 6 -1.00 16.50 -21.86
C CYS A 6 0.02 15.63 -21.12
N SER A 7 1.03 15.25 -21.86
CA SER A 7 2.22 14.52 -21.40
C SER A 7 3.41 15.06 -22.20
N LEU A 8 4.62 14.85 -21.71
CA LEU A 8 5.82 15.35 -22.41
C LEU A 8 6.94 14.32 -22.30
N THR A 9 7.48 13.96 -23.46
CA THR A 9 8.65 13.11 -23.57
C THR A 9 9.77 13.83 -24.31
N ILE A 10 10.91 14.01 -23.65
CA ILE A 10 12.05 14.72 -24.24
C ILE A 10 13.22 13.77 -24.44
N GLY A 11 13.70 13.71 -25.68
CA GLY A 11 14.82 12.87 -26.09
C GLY A 11 14.43 11.50 -26.61
N GLU A 12 15.07 11.07 -27.70
CA GLU A 12 14.71 9.86 -28.44
C GLU A 12 14.71 8.57 -27.62
N LYS A 13 15.71 8.42 -26.73
CA LYS A 13 15.77 7.24 -25.85
C LYS A 13 14.56 7.15 -24.91
N TYR A 14 14.16 8.27 -24.32
CA TYR A 14 13.03 8.31 -23.37
C TYR A 14 11.69 8.12 -24.08
N LYS A 15 11.57 8.67 -25.31
CA LYS A 15 10.38 8.43 -26.16
C LYS A 15 10.22 6.95 -26.49
N GLU A 16 11.30 6.28 -26.88
CA GLU A 16 11.25 4.85 -27.18
C GLU A 16 10.84 4.04 -25.93
N THR A 17 11.41 4.36 -24.77
CA THR A 17 11.08 3.71 -23.50
C THR A 17 9.62 3.91 -23.12
N THR A 18 9.05 5.09 -23.34
CA THR A 18 7.70 5.46 -22.92
C THR A 18 6.65 5.41 -24.04
N LYS A 19 6.97 4.87 -25.20
CA LYS A 19 6.05 4.80 -26.35
C LYS A 19 4.73 4.11 -26.02
N TRP A 20 4.75 3.09 -25.18
CA TRP A 20 3.57 2.33 -24.78
C TRP A 20 2.68 3.13 -23.82
N THR A 21 3.25 3.87 -22.88
CA THR A 21 2.48 4.76 -21.99
C THR A 21 1.87 5.93 -22.76
N THR A 22 2.56 6.42 -23.78
CA THR A 22 2.04 7.45 -24.70
C THR A 22 0.86 6.91 -25.51
N GLN A 23 0.99 5.71 -26.10
CA GLN A 23 -0.11 5.07 -26.83
C GLN A 23 -1.31 4.79 -25.94
N ASN A 24 -1.09 4.34 -24.71
CA ASN A 24 -2.14 4.12 -23.71
C ASN A 24 -2.93 5.42 -23.41
N LYS A 25 -2.25 6.55 -23.24
CA LYS A 25 -2.89 7.86 -23.05
C LYS A 25 -3.70 8.29 -24.29
N ILE A 26 -3.16 8.05 -25.49
CA ILE A 26 -3.87 8.32 -26.76
C ILE A 26 -5.16 7.48 -26.85
N ASN A 27 -5.08 6.20 -26.52
CA ASN A 27 -6.24 5.30 -26.52
C ASN A 27 -7.32 5.76 -25.54
N TYR A 28 -6.90 6.17 -24.32
CA TYR A 28 -7.81 6.72 -23.32
C TYR A 28 -8.47 8.03 -23.79
N CYS A 29 -7.69 8.93 -24.39
CA CYS A 29 -8.23 10.16 -24.98
C CYS A 29 -9.26 9.87 -26.08
N SER A 30 -8.97 8.92 -26.97
CA SER A 30 -9.88 8.50 -28.02
C SER A 30 -11.19 7.93 -27.47
N LYS A 31 -11.11 7.10 -26.43
CA LYS A 31 -12.26 6.49 -25.75
C LYS A 31 -13.22 7.54 -25.17
N HIS A 32 -12.69 8.62 -24.59
CA HIS A 32 -13.48 9.62 -23.88
C HIS A 32 -13.64 10.94 -24.64
N ASN A 33 -13.19 11.01 -25.90
CA ASN A 33 -13.24 12.21 -26.73
C ASN A 33 -12.47 13.40 -26.09
N TYR A 34 -11.32 13.11 -25.45
CA TYR A 34 -10.39 14.12 -24.98
C TYR A 34 -9.34 14.43 -26.05
N THR A 35 -8.74 15.60 -25.96
CA THR A 35 -7.62 15.97 -26.84
C THR A 35 -6.29 15.59 -26.18
N PHE A 36 -5.47 14.78 -26.86
CA PHE A 36 -4.11 14.51 -26.41
C PHE A 36 -3.12 15.57 -26.93
N ILE A 37 -2.23 16.02 -26.07
CA ILE A 37 -1.22 17.05 -26.37
C ILE A 37 0.15 16.56 -25.92
N ASP A 38 1.08 16.48 -26.89
CA ASP A 38 2.50 16.22 -26.69
C ASP A 38 3.28 17.23 -27.54
N ASP A 39 3.81 18.29 -26.91
CA ASP A 39 4.48 19.40 -27.61
C ASP A 39 5.88 19.63 -27.04
N GLU A 40 6.86 18.95 -27.65
CA GLU A 40 8.27 19.04 -27.26
C GLU A 40 8.89 20.41 -27.49
N SER A 41 8.31 21.24 -28.36
CA SER A 41 8.84 22.59 -28.66
C SER A 41 8.79 23.51 -27.44
N ILE A 42 8.08 23.09 -26.36
CA ILE A 42 7.91 23.88 -25.15
C ILE A 42 9.13 23.79 -24.21
N TYR A 43 10.05 22.85 -24.43
CA TYR A 43 11.21 22.64 -23.56
C TYR A 43 12.06 23.92 -23.44
N ASP A 44 12.33 24.32 -22.20
CA ASP A 44 13.22 25.40 -21.84
C ASP A 44 14.41 24.86 -21.01
N ALA A 45 15.60 24.94 -21.58
CA ALA A 45 16.84 24.45 -20.96
C ALA A 45 17.31 25.30 -19.78
N SER A 46 16.67 26.41 -19.45
CA SER A 46 17.00 27.23 -18.27
C SER A 46 16.64 26.57 -16.95
N LYS A 47 15.75 25.58 -16.99
CA LYS A 47 15.30 24.80 -15.83
C LYS A 47 15.35 23.30 -16.10
N PRO A 48 15.34 22.45 -15.04
CA PRO A 48 15.23 21.01 -15.22
C PRO A 48 14.00 20.61 -16.05
N ILE A 49 14.13 19.55 -16.86
CA ILE A 49 13.08 19.07 -17.78
C ILE A 49 11.68 18.99 -17.14
N PRO A 50 11.49 18.48 -15.89
CA PRO A 50 10.18 18.40 -15.28
C PRO A 50 9.43 19.73 -15.17
N PHE A 51 10.14 20.88 -15.08
CA PHE A 51 9.50 22.20 -15.09
C PHE A 51 8.81 22.54 -16.41
N SER A 52 9.16 21.88 -17.52
CA SER A 52 8.53 22.12 -18.82
C SER A 52 7.03 21.79 -18.81
N LYS A 53 6.54 20.94 -17.90
CA LYS A 53 5.10 20.71 -17.71
C LYS A 53 4.33 22.01 -17.42
N LEU A 54 4.92 22.93 -16.66
CA LEU A 54 4.29 24.19 -16.31
C LEU A 54 4.09 25.09 -17.53
N LEU A 55 5.09 25.11 -18.43
CA LEU A 55 5.01 25.87 -19.68
C LEU A 55 3.94 25.27 -20.61
N LEU A 56 3.89 23.95 -20.71
CA LEU A 56 2.89 23.25 -21.52
C LEU A 56 1.48 23.50 -20.98
N LEU A 57 1.26 23.33 -19.68
CA LEU A 57 -0.01 23.63 -19.04
C LEU A 57 -0.43 25.08 -19.30
N LYS A 58 0.42 26.07 -19.07
CA LYS A 58 0.13 27.50 -19.30
C LYS A 58 -0.20 27.81 -20.77
N LYS A 59 0.53 27.20 -21.72
CA LYS A 59 0.32 27.41 -23.14
C LYS A 59 -1.07 26.99 -23.62
N TYR A 60 -1.51 25.79 -23.20
CA TYR A 60 -2.71 25.14 -23.72
C TYR A 60 -3.95 25.28 -22.84
N LEU A 61 -3.82 25.67 -21.55
CA LEU A 61 -4.96 25.76 -20.62
C LEU A 61 -6.10 26.65 -21.14
N LYS A 62 -5.79 27.73 -21.87
CA LYS A 62 -6.78 28.65 -22.47
C LYS A 62 -7.73 28.00 -23.47
N ASP A 63 -7.34 26.85 -24.04
CA ASP A 63 -8.10 26.17 -25.09
C ASP A 63 -9.08 25.12 -24.53
N PHE A 64 -9.07 24.91 -23.19
CA PHE A 64 -9.83 23.88 -22.48
C PHE A 64 -10.52 24.45 -21.23
N ASP A 65 -11.58 23.78 -20.76
CA ASP A 65 -12.16 24.04 -19.45
C ASP A 65 -11.26 23.47 -18.34
N TYR A 66 -10.67 22.29 -18.62
CA TYR A 66 -9.70 21.62 -17.78
C TYR A 66 -8.58 21.02 -18.64
N LEU A 67 -7.36 21.16 -18.15
CA LEU A 67 -6.20 20.51 -18.74
C LEU A 67 -5.58 19.56 -17.70
N VAL A 68 -5.28 18.34 -18.13
CA VAL A 68 -4.77 17.28 -17.25
C VAL A 68 -3.34 16.96 -17.67
N TRP A 69 -2.42 17.11 -16.74
CA TRP A 69 -1.07 16.60 -16.89
C TRP A 69 -1.02 15.14 -16.43
N ILE A 70 -0.38 14.27 -17.21
CA ILE A 70 -0.05 12.88 -16.83
C ILE A 70 1.41 12.63 -17.22
N ASP A 71 2.26 12.28 -16.25
CA ASP A 71 3.68 12.04 -16.48
C ASP A 71 3.89 10.93 -17.54
N ALA A 72 5.02 11.01 -18.25
CA ALA A 72 5.32 10.12 -19.36
C ALA A 72 5.40 8.64 -18.93
N ASP A 73 5.86 8.37 -17.71
CA ASP A 73 6.02 7.04 -17.11
C ASP A 73 4.78 6.56 -16.34
N ILE A 74 3.59 7.04 -16.70
CA ILE A 74 2.30 6.62 -16.14
C ILE A 74 1.50 5.83 -17.18
N LEU A 75 0.97 4.67 -16.77
CA LEU A 75 -0.08 3.91 -17.46
C LEU A 75 -1.45 4.23 -16.86
N ILE A 76 -2.43 4.48 -17.71
CA ILE A 76 -3.85 4.52 -17.32
C ILE A 76 -4.35 3.07 -17.32
N MET A 77 -4.60 2.54 -16.13
CA MET A 77 -4.92 1.12 -15.91
C MET A 77 -6.43 0.86 -15.96
N ASN A 78 -7.22 1.79 -15.42
CA ASN A 78 -8.68 1.70 -15.47
C ASN A 78 -9.26 2.79 -16.37
N SER A 79 -9.37 2.47 -17.64
CA SER A 79 -9.91 3.40 -18.64
C SER A 79 -11.41 3.70 -18.49
N ASN A 80 -12.12 3.07 -17.55
CA ASN A 80 -13.53 3.38 -17.26
C ASN A 80 -13.67 4.53 -16.25
N ILE A 81 -12.62 4.90 -15.54
CA ILE A 81 -12.60 6.08 -14.69
C ILE A 81 -12.38 7.30 -15.57
N THR A 82 -13.33 8.24 -15.55
CA THR A 82 -13.30 9.46 -16.38
C THR A 82 -12.68 10.63 -15.60
N ILE A 83 -12.11 11.58 -16.31
CA ILE A 83 -11.61 12.82 -15.70
C ILE A 83 -12.77 13.63 -15.08
N GLU A 84 -13.94 13.61 -15.71
CA GLU A 84 -15.15 14.25 -15.19
C GLU A 84 -15.55 13.73 -13.81
N SER A 85 -15.28 12.46 -13.51
CA SER A 85 -15.58 11.89 -12.20
C SER A 85 -14.79 12.53 -11.07
N PHE A 86 -13.52 12.88 -11.31
CA PHE A 86 -12.69 13.64 -10.36
C PHE A 86 -13.15 15.09 -10.26
N ILE A 87 -13.43 15.72 -11.41
CA ILE A 87 -13.89 17.10 -11.45
C ILE A 87 -15.19 17.28 -10.68
N GLU A 88 -16.18 16.41 -10.87
CA GLU A 88 -17.46 16.49 -10.15
C GLU A 88 -17.28 16.25 -8.66
N ARG A 89 -16.44 15.28 -8.29
CA ARG A 89 -16.13 14.97 -6.89
C ARG A 89 -15.49 16.13 -6.16
N TYR A 90 -14.60 16.86 -6.82
CA TYR A 90 -13.80 17.93 -6.24
C TYR A 90 -14.08 19.31 -6.85
N LYS A 91 -15.31 19.54 -7.29
CA LYS A 91 -15.74 20.72 -8.07
C LYS A 91 -15.51 22.08 -7.41
N THR A 92 -15.29 22.11 -6.10
CA THR A 92 -15.01 23.33 -5.34
C THR A 92 -13.54 23.79 -5.46
N TYR A 93 -12.69 22.93 -6.02
CA TYR A 93 -11.27 23.22 -6.19
C TYR A 93 -10.95 23.63 -7.62
N ASP A 94 -9.95 24.51 -7.76
CA ASP A 94 -9.44 24.92 -9.05
C ASP A 94 -8.41 23.94 -9.62
N GLN A 95 -7.73 23.19 -8.74
CA GLN A 95 -6.79 22.16 -9.15
C GLN A 95 -6.95 20.89 -8.30
N ILE A 96 -6.63 19.74 -8.90
CA ILE A 96 -6.65 18.44 -8.23
C ILE A 96 -5.35 17.72 -8.60
N THR A 97 -4.61 17.27 -7.60
CA THR A 97 -3.34 16.55 -7.80
C THR A 97 -3.28 15.31 -6.93
N GLY A 98 -2.46 14.35 -7.33
CA GLY A 98 -2.18 13.16 -6.54
C GLY A 98 -1.28 13.45 -5.33
N SER A 99 -1.09 12.43 -4.52
CA SER A 99 -0.01 12.38 -3.54
C SER A 99 0.78 11.08 -3.71
N ASP A 100 1.96 11.06 -3.16
CA ASP A 100 2.58 9.85 -2.70
C ASP A 100 2.36 9.74 -1.17
N TRP A 101 2.95 8.72 -0.55
CA TRP A 101 2.83 8.51 0.90
C TRP A 101 3.53 9.54 1.78
N LYS A 102 4.38 10.38 1.19
CA LYS A 102 5.13 11.41 1.93
C LYS A 102 4.59 12.80 1.68
N MET A 103 4.19 13.07 0.44
CA MET A 103 3.91 14.42 0.01
C MET A 103 3.00 14.46 -1.21
N GLN A 104 2.61 15.65 -1.61
CA GLN A 104 1.94 15.89 -2.88
C GLN A 104 2.83 15.43 -4.04
N ASN A 105 2.22 14.81 -5.05
CA ASN A 105 2.86 14.37 -6.27
C ASN A 105 2.15 14.94 -7.49
N THR A 106 2.91 15.50 -8.41
CA THR A 106 2.42 16.20 -9.61
C THR A 106 2.41 15.30 -10.86
N GLY A 107 2.54 13.99 -10.71
CA GLY A 107 2.51 13.02 -11.81
C GLY A 107 1.16 12.98 -12.54
N VAL A 108 0.06 13.15 -11.79
CA VAL A 108 -1.26 13.44 -12.35
C VAL A 108 -1.78 14.74 -11.75
N TRP A 109 -2.10 15.71 -12.61
CA TRP A 109 -2.51 17.03 -12.16
C TRP A 109 -3.64 17.59 -13.06
N ILE A 110 -4.84 17.71 -12.50
CA ILE A 110 -6.00 18.31 -13.17
C ILE A 110 -6.03 19.80 -12.85
N VAL A 111 -6.01 20.64 -13.87
CA VAL A 111 -5.94 22.09 -13.76
C VAL A 111 -7.15 22.70 -14.45
N LYS A 112 -7.97 23.41 -13.69
CA LYS A 112 -9.11 24.18 -14.20
C LYS A 112 -8.64 25.49 -14.83
N ASN A 113 -9.27 25.93 -15.90
CA ASN A 113 -8.99 27.21 -16.54
C ASN A 113 -9.54 28.38 -15.69
N THR A 114 -8.71 28.88 -14.76
CA THR A 114 -9.02 30.01 -13.86
C THR A 114 -7.79 30.89 -13.69
N ASP A 115 -8.00 32.16 -13.31
CA ASP A 115 -6.90 33.09 -13.03
C ASP A 115 -5.96 32.53 -11.96
N PHE A 116 -6.53 31.93 -10.88
CA PHE A 116 -5.72 31.26 -9.86
C PHE A 116 -4.77 30.22 -10.45
N SER A 117 -5.24 29.41 -11.40
CA SER A 117 -4.40 28.37 -11.99
C SER A 117 -3.23 28.94 -12.78
N TYR A 118 -3.44 30.01 -13.52
CA TYR A 118 -2.34 30.71 -14.23
C TYR A 118 -1.33 31.31 -13.26
N ASP A 119 -1.82 32.00 -12.24
CA ASP A 119 -0.97 32.66 -11.24
C ASP A 119 -0.17 31.63 -10.43
N PHE A 120 -0.80 30.50 -10.05
CA PHE A 120 -0.13 29.44 -9.32
C PHE A 120 0.92 28.72 -10.17
N LEU A 121 0.61 28.36 -11.42
CA LEU A 121 1.59 27.76 -12.34
C LEU A 121 2.77 28.70 -12.60
N GLN A 122 2.52 30.01 -12.71
CA GLN A 122 3.60 30.99 -12.80
C GLN A 122 4.44 31.06 -11.54
N ALA A 123 3.79 31.08 -10.38
CA ALA A 123 4.49 31.10 -9.09
C ALA A 123 5.36 29.85 -8.89
N VAL A 124 4.89 28.66 -9.32
CA VAL A 124 5.70 27.43 -9.29
C VAL A 124 6.92 27.56 -10.22
N TRP A 125 6.72 28.12 -11.42
CA TRP A 125 7.82 28.37 -12.35
C TRP A 125 8.88 29.33 -11.77
N ASP A 126 8.45 30.39 -11.12
CA ASP A 126 9.32 31.43 -10.56
C ASP A 126 9.95 31.02 -9.21
N ASN A 127 9.40 30.02 -8.54
CA ASN A 127 9.90 29.56 -7.25
C ASN A 127 11.17 28.72 -7.42
N GLU A 128 12.26 29.19 -6.83
CA GLU A 128 13.56 28.52 -6.87
C GLU A 128 13.83 27.65 -5.62
N TYR A 129 12.91 27.67 -4.65
CA TYR A 129 13.05 26.97 -3.40
C TYR A 129 12.38 25.59 -3.45
N ASP A 130 13.05 24.61 -2.88
CA ASP A 130 12.51 23.27 -2.66
C ASP A 130 11.70 23.21 -1.34
N ILE A 131 11.24 22.01 -0.99
CA ILE A 131 10.36 21.69 0.14
C ILE A 131 10.77 22.43 1.43
N HIS A 132 12.05 22.43 1.76
CA HIS A 132 12.58 23.03 2.99
C HIS A 132 12.97 24.53 2.85
N GLY A 133 12.83 25.09 1.66
CA GLY A 133 13.20 26.47 1.40
C GLY A 133 14.71 26.75 1.46
N ASP A 134 15.56 25.73 1.49
CA ASP A 134 17.01 25.87 1.48
C ASP A 134 17.51 26.10 0.04
N PRO A 135 18.21 27.20 -0.24
CA PRO A 135 18.79 27.45 -1.56
C PRO A 135 19.80 26.39 -2.03
N GLN A 136 20.38 25.61 -1.11
CA GLN A 136 21.31 24.53 -1.45
C GLN A 136 20.59 23.28 -1.93
N GLU A 137 19.31 23.13 -1.63
CA GLU A 137 18.45 22.05 -2.08
C GLU A 137 17.66 22.41 -3.38
N ARG A 138 18.08 23.44 -4.07
CA ARG A 138 17.43 23.96 -5.27
C ARG A 138 17.17 22.86 -6.30
N TYR A 139 15.89 22.71 -6.68
CA TYR A 139 15.40 21.71 -7.65
C TYR A 139 15.61 20.23 -7.25
N MET A 140 15.88 19.93 -5.99
CA MET A 140 16.13 18.56 -5.53
C MET A 140 14.93 17.63 -5.77
N ASN A 141 13.71 18.18 -5.62
CA ASN A 141 12.45 17.48 -5.94
C ASN A 141 11.74 18.08 -7.17
N TRP A 142 12.48 18.63 -8.12
CA TRP A 142 12.00 19.22 -9.35
C TRP A 142 10.94 20.32 -9.11
N GLU A 143 9.96 20.48 -10.02
CA GLU A 143 8.83 21.40 -9.86
C GLU A 143 7.89 20.98 -8.72
N GLN A 144 7.82 19.71 -8.40
CA GLN A 144 7.03 19.19 -7.28
C GLN A 144 7.48 19.80 -5.95
N GLY A 145 8.79 19.91 -5.72
CA GLY A 145 9.33 20.58 -4.54
C GLY A 145 8.88 22.04 -4.45
N SER A 146 8.88 22.75 -5.57
CA SER A 146 8.36 24.13 -5.65
C SER A 146 6.87 24.21 -5.32
N VAL A 147 6.06 23.27 -5.82
CA VAL A 147 4.61 23.20 -5.50
C VAL A 147 4.41 23.00 -4.00
N ILE A 148 5.12 22.05 -3.39
CA ILE A 148 5.00 21.75 -1.96
C ILE A 148 5.40 22.97 -1.12
N ASN A 149 6.52 23.63 -1.44
CA ASN A 149 6.96 24.84 -0.76
C ASN A 149 5.90 25.96 -0.78
N LEU A 150 5.27 26.19 -1.94
CA LEU A 150 4.21 27.18 -2.06
C LEU A 150 2.94 26.77 -1.29
N MET A 151 2.61 25.47 -1.27
CA MET A 151 1.46 24.96 -0.51
C MET A 151 1.68 25.07 1.00
N ASP A 152 2.87 24.77 1.49
CA ASP A 152 3.19 24.91 2.92
C ASP A 152 3.01 26.34 3.40
N ARG A 153 3.41 27.29 2.57
CA ARG A 153 3.24 28.73 2.82
C ARG A 153 1.81 29.24 2.55
N ASN A 154 0.92 28.39 2.07
CA ASN A 154 -0.45 28.74 1.64
C ASN A 154 -0.47 29.93 0.64
N PHE A 155 0.47 29.94 -0.29
CA PHE A 155 0.61 31.01 -1.26
C PHE A 155 -0.64 31.12 -2.14
N LEU A 156 -1.19 32.32 -2.35
CA LEU A 156 -2.45 32.56 -3.06
C LEU A 156 -3.65 31.79 -2.50
N ASP A 157 -3.64 31.47 -1.22
CA ASP A 157 -4.67 30.64 -0.57
C ASP A 157 -4.83 29.24 -1.21
N CYS A 158 -3.72 28.68 -1.72
CA CYS A 158 -3.72 27.45 -2.50
C CYS A 158 -4.27 26.24 -1.73
N LYS A 159 -4.18 26.21 -0.39
CA LYS A 159 -4.76 25.11 0.41
C LYS A 159 -6.28 24.99 0.27
N ASN A 160 -6.97 26.09 -0.05
CA ASN A 160 -8.40 26.11 -0.32
C ASN A 160 -8.73 25.96 -1.81
N LYS A 161 -7.74 26.03 -2.69
CA LYS A 161 -7.88 26.00 -4.14
C LYS A 161 -7.37 24.72 -4.80
N ILE A 162 -6.47 23.98 -4.13
CA ILE A 162 -5.88 22.76 -4.63
C ILE A 162 -6.29 21.59 -3.76
N LYS A 163 -6.90 20.58 -4.37
CA LYS A 163 -7.17 19.29 -3.75
C LYS A 163 -5.99 18.36 -3.94
N VAL A 164 -5.43 17.87 -2.86
CA VAL A 164 -4.50 16.74 -2.87
C VAL A 164 -5.29 15.47 -2.58
N THR A 165 -5.23 14.50 -3.50
CA THR A 165 -5.91 13.20 -3.37
C THR A 165 -4.96 12.15 -2.80
N TYR A 166 -5.53 11.02 -2.41
CA TYR A 166 -4.73 9.88 -2.00
C TYR A 166 -4.01 9.22 -3.20
N PRO A 167 -2.86 8.54 -2.97
CA PRO A 167 -2.13 7.87 -4.03
C PRO A 167 -3.01 6.93 -4.87
N GLU A 168 -3.86 6.15 -4.22
CA GLU A 168 -4.70 5.14 -4.87
C GLU A 168 -5.77 5.73 -5.79
N GLU A 169 -6.12 7.01 -5.62
CA GLU A 169 -7.10 7.66 -6.48
C GLU A 169 -6.50 8.09 -7.82
N MET A 170 -5.32 8.71 -7.79
CA MET A 170 -4.77 9.36 -8.97
C MET A 170 -3.28 9.08 -9.24
N ASN A 171 -2.57 8.41 -8.33
CA ASN A 171 -1.11 8.32 -8.42
C ASN A 171 -0.54 7.03 -7.80
N SER A 172 -1.17 5.88 -8.08
CA SER A 172 -0.68 4.59 -7.59
C SER A 172 0.68 4.26 -8.18
N TYR A 173 1.64 3.96 -7.31
CA TYR A 173 2.96 3.48 -7.73
C TYR A 173 2.93 1.98 -8.00
N TRP A 174 3.91 1.45 -8.71
CA TRP A 174 4.00 0.03 -9.06
C TRP A 174 3.95 -0.91 -7.86
N PHE A 175 4.39 -0.47 -6.68
CA PHE A 175 4.40 -1.26 -5.45
C PHE A 175 3.13 -1.12 -4.59
N ASN A 176 2.27 -0.13 -4.87
CA ASN A 176 0.96 0.03 -4.19
C ASN A 176 -0.22 0.03 -5.17
N TYR A 177 0.05 -0.27 -6.44
CA TYR A 177 -1.00 -0.41 -7.44
C TYR A 177 -1.89 -1.61 -7.11
N PHE A 178 -3.18 -1.39 -7.25
CA PHE A 178 -4.19 -2.42 -7.13
C PHE A 178 -5.09 -2.39 -8.37
N PRO A 179 -5.49 -3.55 -8.93
CA PRO A 179 -6.44 -3.58 -10.03
C PRO A 179 -7.71 -2.80 -9.70
N GLY A 180 -8.07 -1.90 -10.61
CA GLY A 180 -9.17 -0.95 -10.41
C GLY A 180 -8.72 0.48 -10.08
N HIS A 181 -7.47 0.70 -9.67
CA HIS A 181 -6.90 2.05 -9.57
C HIS A 181 -6.84 2.72 -10.94
N PHE A 182 -6.93 4.05 -10.96
CA PHE A 182 -6.94 4.81 -12.21
C PHE A 182 -5.64 4.65 -12.99
N VAL A 183 -4.50 4.86 -12.34
CA VAL A 183 -3.19 4.85 -12.97
C VAL A 183 -2.19 3.97 -12.24
N LEU A 184 -1.13 3.61 -12.95
CA LEU A 184 0.10 3.00 -12.44
C LEU A 184 1.28 3.89 -12.81
N HIS A 185 1.98 4.43 -11.80
CA HIS A 185 3.09 5.37 -11.94
C HIS A 185 4.42 4.69 -11.61
N PHE A 186 5.36 4.72 -12.56
CA PHE A 186 6.71 4.15 -12.42
C PHE A 186 7.73 5.18 -11.92
N ALA A 187 7.31 6.09 -11.04
CA ALA A 187 8.16 7.18 -10.57
C ALA A 187 9.50 6.69 -10.02
N GLY A 188 10.58 7.30 -10.50
CA GLY A 188 11.94 7.00 -10.07
C GLY A 188 12.55 5.72 -10.68
N VAL A 189 11.79 4.95 -11.44
CA VAL A 189 12.30 3.79 -12.19
C VAL A 189 13.09 4.28 -13.41
N ARG A 190 14.27 3.77 -13.64
CA ARG A 190 15.14 4.17 -14.76
C ARG A 190 15.50 3.01 -15.67
N ASP A 191 16.33 2.09 -15.22
CA ASP A 191 16.93 1.07 -16.06
C ASP A 191 15.96 -0.06 -16.45
N GLU A 192 14.94 -0.32 -15.63
CA GLU A 192 13.93 -1.37 -15.84
C GLU A 192 12.59 -0.80 -16.34
N LEU A 193 12.51 0.51 -16.61
CA LEU A 193 11.24 1.18 -16.91
C LEU A 193 10.51 0.54 -18.10
N GLU A 194 11.20 0.27 -19.20
CA GLU A 194 10.57 -0.31 -20.39
C GLU A 194 10.01 -1.71 -20.11
N SER A 195 10.75 -2.56 -19.39
CA SER A 195 10.30 -3.91 -19.06
C SER A 195 9.09 -3.90 -18.14
N LEU A 196 9.07 -3.03 -17.14
CA LEU A 196 7.92 -2.87 -16.26
C LEU A 196 6.70 -2.30 -16.98
N ILE A 197 6.87 -1.29 -17.84
CA ILE A 197 5.78 -0.80 -18.68
C ILE A 197 5.17 -1.95 -19.49
N LEU A 198 6.01 -2.76 -20.14
CA LEU A 198 5.54 -3.88 -20.95
C LEU A 198 4.87 -4.99 -20.13
N GLU A 199 5.31 -5.21 -18.90
CA GLU A 199 4.70 -6.18 -17.98
C GLU A 199 3.28 -5.78 -17.59
N TYR A 200 3.06 -4.48 -17.31
CA TYR A 200 1.78 -3.96 -16.83
C TYR A 200 0.91 -3.35 -17.92
N TYR A 201 1.36 -3.31 -19.18
CA TYR A 201 0.64 -2.67 -20.28
C TYR A 201 -0.72 -3.34 -20.54
N PRO A 202 -1.86 -2.64 -20.30
CA PRO A 202 -3.18 -3.27 -20.32
C PRO A 202 -3.53 -3.93 -21.66
N GLU A 203 -3.25 -3.24 -22.78
CA GLU A 203 -3.60 -3.71 -24.11
C GLU A 203 -2.78 -4.93 -24.55
N ARG A 204 -1.66 -5.23 -23.91
CA ARG A 204 -0.90 -6.46 -24.14
C ARG A 204 -1.48 -7.65 -23.39
N LEU A 205 -2.20 -7.40 -22.30
CA LEU A 205 -2.94 -8.41 -21.55
C LEU A 205 -4.22 -8.85 -22.29
N ASP A 206 -4.69 -8.05 -23.25
CA ASP A 206 -5.86 -8.31 -24.09
C ASP A 206 -5.64 -9.38 -25.18
N ALA A 207 -4.41 -9.77 -25.46
CA ALA A 207 -4.13 -10.87 -26.40
C ALA A 207 -4.63 -12.25 -25.91
N ASP A 208 -4.97 -12.36 -24.63
CA ASP A 208 -5.59 -13.53 -24.00
C ASP A 208 -7.03 -13.24 -23.54
N THR A 209 -7.92 -13.00 -24.47
CA THR A 209 -9.39 -12.88 -24.33
C THR A 209 -9.90 -11.81 -23.34
N ASP A 210 -10.81 -10.94 -23.82
CA ASP A 210 -11.62 -9.97 -23.05
C ASP A 210 -12.21 -10.57 -21.75
N GLU A 211 -12.51 -11.84 -21.77
CA GLU A 211 -13.10 -12.59 -20.66
C GLU A 211 -12.11 -12.77 -19.48
N SER A 212 -10.81 -12.85 -19.74
CA SER A 212 -9.81 -12.99 -18.68
C SER A 212 -9.49 -11.66 -17.98
N TYR A 213 -9.54 -10.56 -18.71
CA TYR A 213 -9.36 -9.21 -18.18
C TYR A 213 -10.56 -8.77 -17.33
N GLU A 214 -11.78 -8.91 -17.87
CA GLU A 214 -13.04 -8.65 -17.14
C GLU A 214 -13.16 -9.52 -15.89
N LYS A 215 -12.79 -10.81 -15.97
CA LYS A 215 -12.77 -11.70 -14.81
C LYS A 215 -11.71 -11.30 -13.79
N ARG A 216 -10.50 -10.85 -14.20
CA ARG A 216 -9.47 -10.36 -13.29
C ARG A 216 -9.87 -9.04 -12.66
N ILE A 217 -10.40 -8.09 -13.42
CA ILE A 217 -10.91 -6.81 -12.90
C ILE A 217 -12.12 -7.03 -12.00
N THR A 218 -13.06 -7.89 -12.37
CA THR A 218 -14.23 -8.18 -11.53
C THR A 218 -13.83 -8.92 -10.25
N TYR A 219 -12.87 -9.84 -10.34
CA TYR A 219 -12.35 -10.59 -9.20
C TYR A 219 -11.56 -9.70 -8.21
N LEU A 220 -10.81 -8.73 -8.73
CA LEU A 220 -9.97 -7.83 -7.93
C LEU A 220 -10.66 -6.48 -7.64
N ALA A 221 -11.63 -6.05 -8.44
CA ALA A 221 -12.36 -4.79 -8.27
C ALA A 221 -13.43 -4.85 -7.17
N GLY A 222 -13.93 -6.04 -6.80
CA GLY A 222 -14.90 -6.19 -5.70
C GLY A 222 -14.38 -5.58 -4.39
N PRO A 223 -13.22 -6.00 -3.89
CA PRO A 223 -12.60 -5.45 -2.69
C PRO A 223 -12.21 -3.98 -2.80
N VAL A 224 -11.69 -3.57 -3.96
CA VAL A 224 -11.25 -2.19 -4.21
C VAL A 224 -12.44 -1.26 -4.37
N ARG A 225 -13.51 -1.68 -5.04
CA ARG A 225 -14.74 -0.89 -5.20
C ARG A 225 -15.43 -0.67 -3.85
N GLU A 226 -15.54 -1.72 -3.04
CA GLU A 226 -16.07 -1.62 -1.67
C GLU A 226 -15.19 -0.72 -0.78
N TYR A 227 -13.88 -0.77 -0.97
CA TYR A 227 -12.93 0.11 -0.31
C TYR A 227 -13.07 1.57 -0.76
N LEU A 228 -13.12 1.83 -2.08
CA LEU A 228 -13.29 3.18 -2.64
C LEU A 228 -14.66 3.77 -2.28
N ASP A 229 -15.74 3.00 -2.35
CA ASP A 229 -17.07 3.45 -1.97
C ASP A 229 -17.14 3.83 -0.48
N ARG A 230 -16.40 3.13 0.38
CA ARG A 230 -16.26 3.48 1.81
C ARG A 230 -15.36 4.67 2.06
N LYS A 231 -14.31 4.84 1.26
CA LYS A 231 -13.37 5.98 1.33
C LYS A 231 -14.04 7.29 0.85
N LEU A 232 -15.02 7.20 -0.06
CA LEU A 232 -15.80 8.32 -0.58
C LEU A 232 -16.73 8.99 0.47
N GLN A 233 -16.87 8.39 1.65
CA GLN A 233 -17.57 9.03 2.78
C GLN A 233 -16.64 10.01 3.53
N HIS A 234 -16.08 10.96 2.81
CA HIS A 234 -15.07 11.91 3.28
C HIS A 234 -15.53 12.80 4.46
N ASP A 235 -16.82 13.05 4.61
CA ASP A 235 -17.38 13.85 5.73
C ASP A 235 -17.15 13.21 7.10
N LYS A 236 -16.81 11.92 7.12
CA LYS A 236 -16.47 11.18 8.34
C LYS A 236 -14.97 11.20 8.71
N TYR A 237 -14.10 11.82 7.89
CA TYR A 237 -12.66 11.81 8.16
C TYR A 237 -12.28 12.47 9.48
N ASN A 238 -12.88 13.63 9.78
CA ASN A 238 -12.62 14.35 11.03
C ASN A 238 -13.23 13.63 12.24
N GLU A 239 -14.40 13.01 12.09
CA GLU A 239 -14.97 12.13 13.11
C GLU A 239 -14.08 10.91 13.35
N ARG A 240 -13.57 10.28 12.27
CA ARG A 240 -12.64 9.14 12.36
C ARG A 240 -11.38 9.49 13.14
N ARG A 241 -10.78 10.65 12.88
CA ARG A 241 -9.59 11.10 13.60
C ARG A 241 -9.83 11.26 15.10
N GLY A 242 -10.97 11.80 15.50
CA GLY A 242 -11.36 11.88 16.90
C GLY A 242 -11.55 10.51 17.55
N VAL A 243 -12.19 9.58 16.86
CA VAL A 243 -12.38 8.19 17.32
C VAL A 243 -11.04 7.46 17.43
N ILE A 244 -10.16 7.61 16.45
CA ILE A 244 -8.82 7.00 16.46
C ILE A 244 -8.00 7.47 17.67
N GLN A 245 -8.08 8.75 18.01
CA GLN A 245 -7.44 9.28 19.22
C GLN A 245 -7.99 8.67 20.52
N SER A 246 -9.27 8.26 20.54
CA SER A 246 -9.87 7.61 21.70
C SER A 246 -9.42 6.15 21.92
N MET A 247 -8.83 5.50 20.90
CA MET A 247 -8.41 4.10 20.96
C MET A 247 -7.25 3.83 21.96
N ASP A 248 -6.54 4.87 22.39
CA ASP A 248 -5.45 4.73 23.36
C ASP A 248 -5.90 4.18 24.72
N LYS A 249 -7.16 4.41 25.07
CA LYS A 249 -7.73 3.89 26.31
C LYS A 249 -7.91 2.36 26.29
N ASP A 250 -8.25 1.83 25.14
CA ASP A 250 -8.48 0.39 24.96
C ASP A 250 -7.17 -0.40 24.99
N LEU A 251 -6.10 0.18 24.44
CA LEU A 251 -4.78 -0.43 24.44
C LEU A 251 -4.17 -0.57 25.82
N LYS A 252 -4.43 0.40 26.71
CA LYS A 252 -3.98 0.34 28.12
C LYS A 252 -4.60 -0.81 28.91
N ALA A 253 -5.69 -1.39 28.41
CA ALA A 253 -6.33 -2.57 29.00
C ALA A 253 -5.70 -3.90 28.57
N ILE A 254 -4.76 -3.88 27.60
CA ILE A 254 -4.05 -5.08 27.16
C ILE A 254 -3.03 -5.48 28.22
N ASN A 255 -3.26 -6.63 28.85
CA ASN A 255 -2.31 -7.21 29.77
C ASN A 255 -1.19 -7.91 28.96
N ILE A 256 -0.02 -7.30 28.87
CA ILE A 256 1.14 -7.91 28.23
C ILE A 256 1.78 -8.85 29.23
N VAL A 257 1.93 -10.12 28.84
CA VAL A 257 2.55 -11.17 29.66
C VAL A 257 3.99 -10.77 29.97
N SER A 258 4.41 -10.93 31.21
CA SER A 258 5.80 -10.66 31.61
C SER A 258 6.76 -11.68 31.00
N VAL A 259 8.04 -11.32 30.92
CA VAL A 259 9.10 -12.20 30.42
C VAL A 259 9.11 -13.53 31.20
N ASP A 260 9.04 -13.47 32.53
CA ASP A 260 9.10 -14.66 33.37
C ASP A 260 7.89 -15.58 33.18
N GLU A 261 6.69 -15.02 33.11
CA GLU A 261 5.47 -15.78 32.82
C GLU A 261 5.56 -16.45 31.45
N PHE A 262 6.01 -15.72 30.43
CA PHE A 262 6.16 -16.26 29.08
C PHE A 262 7.16 -17.42 29.05
N LEU A 263 8.31 -17.28 29.71
CA LEU A 263 9.32 -18.34 29.80
C LEU A 263 8.80 -19.58 30.49
N LEU A 264 7.96 -19.45 31.52
CA LEU A 264 7.29 -20.58 32.17
C LEU A 264 6.30 -21.28 31.21
N ILE A 265 5.56 -20.53 30.41
CA ILE A 265 4.66 -21.10 29.39
C ILE A 265 5.45 -21.89 28.35
N VAL A 266 6.55 -21.31 27.83
CA VAL A 266 7.42 -22.01 26.88
C VAL A 266 8.02 -23.25 27.50
N GLN A 267 8.51 -23.21 28.75
CA GLN A 267 9.05 -24.36 29.44
C GLN A 267 8.02 -25.49 29.60
N LYS A 268 6.80 -25.14 29.97
CA LYS A 268 5.70 -26.13 30.11
C LYS A 268 5.34 -26.82 28.80
N ASN A 269 5.50 -26.12 27.67
CA ASN A 269 5.14 -26.56 26.33
C ASN A 269 6.37 -26.90 25.47
N ARG A 270 7.54 -27.05 26.10
CA ARG A 270 8.83 -27.20 25.40
C ARG A 270 8.83 -28.33 24.38
N HIS A 271 8.12 -29.43 24.66
CA HIS A 271 8.03 -30.59 23.79
C HIS A 271 7.46 -30.24 22.38
N HIS A 272 6.56 -29.24 22.26
CA HIS A 272 6.07 -28.79 20.96
C HIS A 272 7.14 -28.03 20.19
N PHE A 273 7.88 -27.14 20.86
CA PHE A 273 8.98 -26.40 20.23
C PHE A 273 10.11 -27.34 19.81
N ASP A 274 10.49 -28.30 20.67
CA ASP A 274 11.51 -29.31 20.37
C ASP A 274 11.11 -30.17 19.16
N ALA A 275 9.83 -30.54 19.06
CA ALA A 275 9.32 -31.34 17.95
C ALA A 275 9.39 -30.56 16.62
N LEU A 276 8.95 -29.30 16.58
CA LEU A 276 9.08 -28.46 15.37
C LEU A 276 10.55 -28.31 14.98
N HIS A 277 11.43 -28.05 15.96
CA HIS A 277 12.86 -27.93 15.71
C HIS A 277 13.46 -29.25 15.14
N GLN A 278 13.04 -30.41 15.66
CA GLN A 278 13.50 -31.68 15.13
C GLN A 278 13.02 -31.91 13.68
N ILE A 279 11.77 -31.60 13.37
CA ILE A 279 11.24 -31.69 12.01
C ILE A 279 12.05 -30.81 11.02
N ILE A 280 12.37 -29.56 11.43
CA ILE A 280 13.21 -28.68 10.61
C ILE A 280 14.60 -29.31 10.37
N LYS A 281 15.21 -29.81 11.44
CA LYS A 281 16.52 -30.43 11.38
C LYS A 281 16.53 -31.67 10.45
N ASP A 282 15.49 -32.47 10.51
CA ASP A 282 15.35 -33.70 9.71
C ASP A 282 15.07 -33.39 8.23
N SER A 283 14.66 -32.16 7.90
CA SER A 283 14.48 -31.71 6.51
C SER A 283 15.78 -31.48 5.78
N PHE A 284 16.90 -31.34 6.50
CA PHE A 284 18.22 -30.96 6.00
C PHE A 284 18.25 -29.59 5.29
N GLU A 285 17.24 -28.75 5.51
CA GLU A 285 17.28 -27.37 5.04
C GLU A 285 17.99 -26.49 6.07
N PRO A 286 18.73 -25.45 5.61
CA PRO A 286 19.34 -24.51 6.53
C PRO A 286 18.25 -23.79 7.33
N LEU A 287 18.47 -23.67 8.63
CA LEU A 287 17.62 -22.87 9.47
C LEU A 287 17.72 -21.42 9.04
N GLU A 288 16.60 -20.83 8.65
CA GLU A 288 16.58 -19.38 8.41
C GLU A 288 16.84 -18.61 9.72
N PRO A 289 17.49 -17.43 9.64
CA PRO A 289 17.96 -16.72 10.84
C PRO A 289 16.87 -16.17 11.77
N ASN A 290 15.60 -16.38 11.46
CA ASN A 290 14.44 -15.81 12.17
C ASN A 290 13.77 -16.76 13.16
N TYR A 291 14.42 -17.85 13.57
CA TYR A 291 13.81 -18.84 14.43
C TYR A 291 13.72 -18.41 15.89
N CYS A 292 12.50 -18.35 16.31
CA CYS A 292 12.10 -17.90 17.62
C CYS A 292 12.67 -18.74 18.77
N TYR A 293 12.86 -20.03 18.59
CA TYR A 293 13.11 -20.93 19.72
C TYR A 293 14.50 -20.84 20.31
N ASP A 294 15.52 -20.76 19.47
CA ASP A 294 16.91 -20.58 19.90
C ASP A 294 17.17 -19.18 20.49
N SER A 295 16.27 -18.24 20.24
CA SER A 295 16.40 -16.85 20.66
C SER A 295 16.09 -16.63 22.14
N LEU A 296 15.50 -17.59 22.83
CA LEU A 296 15.39 -17.54 24.31
C LEU A 296 16.74 -17.34 25.02
N GLN A 297 17.83 -17.64 24.31
CA GLN A 297 19.20 -17.46 24.80
C GLN A 297 19.96 -16.30 24.15
N ARG A 298 19.46 -15.71 23.02
CA ARG A 298 20.32 -14.90 22.16
C ARG A 298 20.07 -13.42 22.14
N LYS A 299 18.85 -12.95 22.01
CA LYS A 299 18.57 -11.50 21.90
C LYS A 299 17.21 -11.14 22.46
N SER A 300 17.15 -10.13 23.29
CA SER A 300 15.92 -9.67 23.94
C SER A 300 14.81 -9.27 22.96
N HIS A 301 15.14 -8.78 21.75
CA HIS A 301 14.12 -8.35 20.79
C HIS A 301 13.36 -9.48 20.12
N ASP A 302 13.98 -10.65 19.91
CA ASP A 302 13.28 -11.82 19.36
C ASP A 302 12.35 -12.43 20.42
N LEU A 303 12.77 -12.45 21.67
CA LEU A 303 11.92 -12.81 22.80
C LEU A 303 10.74 -11.84 22.94
N HIS A 304 10.97 -10.54 22.78
CA HIS A 304 9.93 -9.52 22.81
C HIS A 304 8.88 -9.71 21.70
N LYS A 305 9.31 -10.05 20.47
CA LYS A 305 8.38 -10.40 19.38
C LYS A 305 7.47 -11.57 19.80
N GLN A 306 8.03 -12.62 20.38
CA GLN A 306 7.27 -13.79 20.80
C GLN A 306 6.28 -13.48 21.93
N ILE A 307 6.70 -12.69 22.93
CA ILE A 307 5.84 -12.23 24.01
C ILE A 307 4.67 -11.41 23.46
N ASN A 308 4.94 -10.52 22.51
CA ASN A 308 3.92 -9.71 21.88
C ASN A 308 2.90 -10.58 21.12
N LEU A 309 3.35 -11.54 20.31
CA LEU A 309 2.48 -12.48 19.59
C LEU A 309 1.57 -13.25 20.57
N PHE A 310 2.15 -13.81 21.62
CA PHE A 310 1.43 -14.57 22.64
C PHE A 310 0.42 -13.69 23.39
N SER A 311 0.86 -12.50 23.84
CA SER A 311 0.01 -11.57 24.61
C SER A 311 -1.20 -11.11 23.79
N ILE A 312 -0.98 -10.75 22.52
CA ILE A 312 -2.05 -10.31 21.61
C ILE A 312 -3.09 -11.42 21.42
N ALA A 313 -2.66 -12.64 21.20
CA ALA A 313 -3.57 -13.77 21.03
C ALA A 313 -4.33 -14.14 22.31
N SER A 314 -3.78 -13.80 23.49
CA SER A 314 -4.43 -14.04 24.79
C SER A 314 -5.58 -13.07 25.10
N ILE A 315 -5.62 -11.90 24.42
CA ILE A 315 -6.61 -10.84 24.70
C ILE A 315 -8.01 -11.22 24.24
N LYS A 316 -8.09 -11.95 23.15
CA LYS A 316 -9.36 -12.25 22.45
C LYS A 316 -9.73 -13.72 22.64
N SER A 317 -10.72 -14.00 23.46
CA SER A 317 -11.32 -15.33 23.55
C SER A 317 -12.01 -15.71 22.23
N ASN A 318 -11.86 -16.95 21.78
CA ASN A 318 -12.43 -17.49 20.54
C ASN A 318 -11.99 -16.71 19.28
N ALA A 319 -10.76 -16.19 19.27
CA ALA A 319 -10.25 -15.44 18.13
C ALA A 319 -10.02 -16.34 16.92
N ASN A 320 -10.51 -15.91 15.76
CA ASN A 320 -9.94 -16.33 14.49
C ASN A 320 -8.67 -15.52 14.24
N VAL A 321 -7.59 -16.19 13.90
CA VAL A 321 -6.31 -15.57 13.55
C VAL A 321 -6.01 -15.87 12.09
N ILE A 322 -5.70 -14.84 11.32
CA ILE A 322 -5.12 -15.00 9.98
C ILE A 322 -3.61 -14.85 10.11
N ASN A 323 -2.88 -15.88 9.70
CA ASN A 323 -1.42 -15.91 9.70
C ASN A 323 -0.90 -16.10 8.27
N VAL A 324 -0.39 -15.04 7.67
CA VAL A 324 0.26 -15.08 6.35
C VAL A 324 1.75 -15.28 6.55
N GLY A 325 2.25 -16.42 6.08
CA GLY A 325 3.61 -16.92 6.36
C GLY A 325 3.62 -17.90 7.54
N PHE A 326 3.24 -19.16 7.28
CA PHE A 326 3.29 -20.23 8.29
C PHE A 326 4.72 -20.67 8.59
N ASN A 327 5.54 -20.84 7.54
CA ASN A 327 6.92 -21.29 7.58
C ASN A 327 7.06 -22.63 8.38
N ALA A 328 7.66 -22.58 9.58
CA ALA A 328 7.78 -23.74 10.49
C ALA A 328 6.71 -23.76 11.60
N GLY A 329 5.75 -22.83 11.59
CA GLY A 329 4.62 -22.82 12.50
C GLY A 329 4.87 -22.30 13.92
N HIS A 330 6.02 -21.66 14.21
CA HIS A 330 6.32 -21.15 15.55
C HIS A 330 5.36 -20.06 16.00
N SER A 331 5.06 -19.07 15.14
CA SER A 331 4.06 -18.03 15.44
C SER A 331 2.68 -18.64 15.64
N THR A 332 2.32 -19.62 14.82
CA THR A 332 1.06 -20.37 14.94
C THR A 332 0.99 -21.13 16.27
N LEU A 333 2.08 -21.78 16.68
CA LEU A 333 2.15 -22.47 17.98
C LEU A 333 1.91 -21.50 19.14
N LEU A 334 2.51 -20.30 19.11
CA LEU A 334 2.28 -19.28 20.14
C LEU A 334 0.80 -18.87 20.23
N PHE A 335 0.13 -18.69 19.09
CA PHE A 335 -1.31 -18.38 19.05
C PHE A 335 -2.16 -19.55 19.60
N LEU A 336 -1.80 -20.79 19.29
CA LEU A 336 -2.49 -21.98 19.81
C LEU A 336 -2.34 -22.14 21.32
N LEU A 337 -1.17 -21.80 21.87
CA LEU A 337 -0.87 -21.86 23.30
C LEU A 337 -1.50 -20.71 24.08
N ALA A 338 -1.67 -19.55 23.45
CA ALA A 338 -2.19 -18.35 24.09
C ALA A 338 -3.65 -18.49 24.52
N HIS A 339 -4.47 -19.15 23.71
CA HIS A 339 -5.89 -19.39 24.04
C HIS A 339 -6.39 -20.75 23.53
N PRO A 340 -7.11 -21.54 24.34
CA PRO A 340 -7.52 -22.90 23.98
C PRO A 340 -8.57 -22.98 22.87
N SER A 341 -9.30 -21.91 22.60
CA SER A 341 -10.38 -21.87 21.59
C SER A 341 -10.06 -21.09 20.34
N SER A 342 -8.84 -20.53 20.21
CA SER A 342 -8.46 -19.80 18.99
C SER A 342 -8.30 -20.74 17.80
N ILE A 343 -8.76 -20.29 16.62
CA ILE A 343 -8.63 -21.00 15.34
C ILE A 343 -7.70 -20.19 14.46
N ILE A 344 -6.66 -20.83 13.93
CA ILE A 344 -5.61 -20.19 13.16
C ILE A 344 -5.73 -20.63 11.70
N HIS A 345 -5.95 -19.67 10.81
CA HIS A 345 -5.97 -19.83 9.35
C HIS A 345 -4.62 -19.38 8.79
N CYS A 346 -3.80 -20.33 8.38
CA CYS A 346 -2.44 -20.11 7.90
C CYS A 346 -2.40 -20.12 6.37
N PHE A 347 -1.67 -19.19 5.78
CA PHE A 347 -1.47 -19.08 4.34
C PHE A 347 0.03 -19.14 4.05
N ASP A 348 0.46 -20.12 3.24
CA ASP A 348 1.87 -20.33 2.94
C ASP A 348 2.04 -21.03 1.58
N ASN A 349 3.07 -20.65 0.83
CA ASN A 349 3.40 -21.29 -0.44
C ASN A 349 4.00 -22.71 -0.26
N CYS A 350 4.42 -23.03 0.97
CA CYS A 350 5.03 -24.31 1.37
C CYS A 350 6.32 -24.62 0.58
N SER A 351 7.14 -23.60 0.33
CA SER A 351 8.40 -23.76 -0.40
C SER A 351 9.44 -24.57 0.37
N HIS A 352 9.36 -24.60 1.70
CA HIS A 352 10.27 -25.38 2.55
C HIS A 352 9.74 -26.80 2.81
N LYS A 353 10.65 -27.77 2.79
CA LYS A 353 10.32 -29.19 3.01
C LYS A 353 9.73 -29.46 4.41
N TYR A 354 10.08 -28.65 5.40
CA TYR A 354 9.59 -28.77 6.76
C TYR A 354 8.20 -28.18 6.98
N THR A 355 7.70 -27.29 6.10
CA THR A 355 6.43 -26.58 6.32
C THR A 355 5.25 -27.53 6.49
N LEU A 356 5.04 -28.45 5.56
CA LEU A 356 3.95 -29.43 5.68
C LEU A 356 4.10 -30.39 6.84
N PRO A 357 5.27 -30.98 7.13
CA PRO A 357 5.47 -31.78 8.34
C PRO A 357 5.22 -31.00 9.64
N CYS A 358 5.66 -29.77 9.75
CA CYS A 358 5.37 -28.91 10.91
C CYS A 358 3.85 -28.65 11.07
N TYR A 359 3.17 -28.37 9.95
CA TYR A 359 1.71 -28.22 9.96
C TYR A 359 1.01 -29.52 10.43
N GLN A 360 1.39 -30.68 9.89
CA GLN A 360 0.82 -31.97 10.26
C GLN A 360 0.99 -32.25 11.76
N TYR A 361 2.17 -31.91 12.28
CA TYR A 361 2.43 -32.01 13.73
C TYR A 361 1.44 -31.16 14.53
N LEU A 362 1.31 -29.87 14.19
CA LEU A 362 0.41 -28.94 14.88
C LEU A 362 -1.06 -29.35 14.71
N ALA A 363 -1.48 -29.76 13.53
CA ALA A 363 -2.86 -30.20 13.27
C ALA A 363 -3.23 -31.48 14.10
N THR A 364 -2.26 -32.35 14.32
CA THR A 364 -2.44 -33.56 15.15
C THR A 364 -2.58 -33.21 16.63
N HIS A 365 -1.79 -32.30 17.15
CA HIS A 365 -1.77 -31.93 18.57
C HIS A 365 -2.81 -30.87 18.95
N PHE A 366 -3.29 -30.10 17.97
CA PHE A 366 -4.31 -29.06 18.13
C PHE A 366 -5.45 -29.29 17.12
N PRO A 367 -6.22 -30.39 17.22
CA PRO A 367 -7.20 -30.75 16.21
C PRO A 367 -8.28 -29.68 16.05
N ASN A 368 -8.67 -29.41 14.79
CA ASN A 368 -9.66 -28.42 14.39
C ASN A 368 -9.30 -26.96 14.74
N ARG A 369 -8.06 -26.69 15.15
CA ARG A 369 -7.64 -25.35 15.56
C ARG A 369 -6.62 -24.70 14.61
N VAL A 370 -6.02 -25.44 13.70
CA VAL A 370 -5.08 -24.92 12.71
C VAL A 370 -5.45 -25.44 11.33
N HIS A 371 -5.50 -24.54 10.37
CA HIS A 371 -5.83 -24.83 8.98
C HIS A 371 -4.76 -24.19 8.09
N LEU A 372 -4.23 -24.94 7.11
CA LEU A 372 -3.23 -24.44 6.17
C LEU A 372 -3.82 -24.36 4.76
N TYR A 373 -3.71 -23.20 4.15
CA TYR A 373 -4.08 -22.91 2.78
C TYR A 373 -2.82 -22.75 1.94
N GLN A 374 -2.45 -23.84 1.28
CA GLN A 374 -1.21 -23.90 0.51
C GLN A 374 -1.32 -23.14 -0.80
N GLY A 375 -0.34 -22.27 -1.09
CA GLY A 375 -0.22 -21.52 -2.34
C GLY A 375 0.11 -20.05 -2.12
N ASN A 376 0.20 -19.32 -3.22
CA ASN A 376 0.43 -17.88 -3.18
C ASN A 376 -0.74 -17.16 -2.49
N SER A 377 -0.44 -16.33 -1.49
CA SER A 377 -1.42 -15.60 -0.67
C SER A 377 -2.34 -14.71 -1.52
N GLN A 378 -1.84 -14.18 -2.65
CA GLN A 378 -2.64 -13.38 -3.58
C GLN A 378 -3.79 -14.16 -4.24
N HIS A 379 -3.74 -15.48 -4.21
CA HIS A 379 -4.81 -16.35 -4.71
C HIS A 379 -5.57 -17.02 -3.57
N THR A 380 -4.85 -17.48 -2.53
CA THR A 380 -5.46 -18.25 -1.46
C THR A 380 -6.29 -17.41 -0.49
N LEU A 381 -5.89 -16.16 -0.19
CA LEU A 381 -6.69 -15.25 0.64
C LEU A 381 -8.03 -14.87 -0.02
N PRO A 382 -8.08 -14.45 -1.30
CA PRO A 382 -9.33 -14.21 -2.00
C PRO A 382 -10.22 -15.46 -2.09
N ALA A 383 -9.64 -16.62 -2.41
CA ALA A 383 -10.40 -17.87 -2.46
C ALA A 383 -10.99 -18.23 -1.09
N PHE A 384 -10.21 -18.05 -0.02
CA PHE A 384 -10.67 -18.25 1.35
C PHE A 384 -11.82 -17.29 1.71
N LYS A 385 -11.74 -16.03 1.33
CA LYS A 385 -12.82 -15.06 1.49
C LYS A 385 -14.12 -15.54 0.87
N ASN A 386 -14.07 -15.98 -0.40
CA ASN A 386 -15.26 -16.40 -1.12
C ASN A 386 -15.99 -17.56 -0.46
N ASN A 387 -15.26 -18.43 0.24
CA ASN A 387 -15.80 -19.57 0.98
C ASN A 387 -16.17 -19.23 2.44
N ASN A 388 -15.79 -18.05 2.94
CA ASN A 388 -15.92 -17.66 4.35
C ASN A 388 -16.37 -16.20 4.52
N LEU A 389 -17.43 -15.80 3.82
CA LEU A 389 -17.91 -14.41 3.71
C LEU A 389 -18.19 -13.73 5.06
N HIS A 390 -18.56 -14.49 6.08
CA HIS A 390 -18.92 -13.97 7.42
C HIS A 390 -17.82 -14.12 8.46
N LEU A 391 -16.69 -14.75 8.09
CA LEU A 391 -15.59 -14.93 9.02
C LEU A 391 -14.99 -13.57 9.40
N LYS A 392 -14.78 -13.36 10.69
CA LYS A 392 -14.03 -12.22 11.22
C LYS A 392 -12.82 -12.74 11.99
N ALA A 393 -11.67 -12.11 11.68
CA ALA A 393 -10.40 -12.39 12.34
C ALA A 393 -10.06 -11.23 13.28
N GLN A 394 -9.85 -11.53 14.54
CA GLN A 394 -9.50 -10.54 15.56
C GLN A 394 -8.02 -10.20 15.56
N VAL A 395 -7.20 -11.06 14.97
CA VAL A 395 -5.75 -10.89 14.83
C VAL A 395 -5.33 -11.30 13.43
N VAL A 396 -4.53 -10.46 12.80
CA VAL A 396 -3.85 -10.76 11.53
C VAL A 396 -2.35 -10.64 11.74
N LEU A 397 -1.60 -11.66 11.34
CA LEU A 397 -0.14 -11.61 11.24
C LEU A 397 0.27 -11.62 9.77
N LEU A 398 0.99 -10.60 9.33
CA LEU A 398 1.62 -10.53 8.02
C LEU A 398 3.13 -10.72 8.19
N ASP A 399 3.58 -11.95 7.99
CA ASP A 399 4.97 -12.40 8.12
C ASP A 399 5.39 -13.31 6.94
N GLY A 400 4.74 -13.14 5.79
CA GLY A 400 5.00 -13.91 4.56
C GLY A 400 6.09 -13.29 3.68
N SER A 401 5.76 -13.06 2.41
CA SER A 401 6.69 -12.50 1.41
C SER A 401 7.26 -11.14 1.82
N GLN A 402 8.53 -10.90 1.48
CA GLN A 402 9.15 -9.58 1.58
C GLN A 402 8.97 -8.75 0.29
N ASP A 403 8.39 -9.33 -0.75
CA ASP A 403 8.00 -8.62 -1.95
C ASP A 403 6.91 -7.58 -1.62
N LEU A 404 7.11 -6.34 -2.07
CA LEU A 404 6.25 -5.23 -1.71
C LEU A 404 4.83 -5.36 -2.25
N ALA A 405 4.69 -5.84 -3.49
CA ALA A 405 3.37 -5.98 -4.12
C ALA A 405 2.57 -7.09 -3.41
N ILE A 406 3.21 -8.22 -3.13
CA ILE A 406 2.60 -9.33 -2.40
C ILE A 406 2.23 -8.89 -0.98
N ARG A 407 3.14 -8.24 -0.25
CA ARG A 407 2.89 -7.78 1.12
C ARG A 407 1.75 -6.75 1.19
N ASN A 408 1.71 -5.83 0.23
CA ASN A 408 0.63 -4.86 0.11
C ASN A 408 -0.70 -5.53 -0.21
N GLY A 409 -0.71 -6.48 -1.14
CA GLY A 409 -1.88 -7.29 -1.44
C GLY A 409 -2.39 -8.08 -0.22
N ASP A 410 -1.49 -8.70 0.55
CA ASP A 410 -1.84 -9.41 1.78
C ASP A 410 -2.54 -8.49 2.80
N PHE A 411 -2.04 -7.26 2.95
CA PHE A 411 -2.68 -6.26 3.81
C PHE A 411 -4.11 -5.95 3.35
N PHE A 412 -4.30 -5.60 2.08
CA PHE A 412 -5.63 -5.24 1.56
C PHE A 412 -6.60 -6.42 1.54
N HIS A 413 -6.13 -7.63 1.25
CA HIS A 413 -6.96 -8.83 1.36
C HIS A 413 -7.38 -9.10 2.82
N SER A 414 -6.52 -8.81 3.80
CA SER A 414 -6.84 -8.98 5.22
C SER A 414 -7.98 -8.07 5.68
N LEU A 415 -8.18 -6.89 5.05
CA LEU A 415 -9.24 -5.95 5.40
C LEU A 415 -10.66 -6.54 5.30
N HIS A 416 -10.86 -7.61 4.55
CA HIS A 416 -12.16 -8.29 4.48
C HIS A 416 -12.54 -9.02 5.75
N PHE A 417 -11.53 -9.48 6.48
CA PHE A 417 -11.73 -10.34 7.64
C PHE A 417 -11.76 -9.58 8.95
N VAL A 418 -11.32 -8.33 8.96
CA VAL A 418 -11.16 -7.55 10.19
C VAL A 418 -12.30 -6.56 10.41
N SER A 419 -12.47 -6.17 11.67
CA SER A 419 -13.37 -5.13 12.14
C SER A 419 -12.58 -4.03 12.82
N PHE A 420 -13.27 -2.96 13.21
CA PHE A 420 -12.69 -1.87 13.98
C PHE A 420 -12.03 -2.39 15.27
N LYS A 421 -10.80 -1.96 15.53
CA LYS A 421 -9.94 -2.36 16.66
C LYS A 421 -9.42 -3.80 16.64
N ASP A 422 -9.62 -4.57 15.59
CA ASP A 422 -8.88 -5.82 15.42
C ASP A 422 -7.39 -5.51 15.19
N ILE A 423 -6.53 -6.47 15.47
CA ILE A 423 -5.09 -6.22 15.59
C ILE A 423 -4.35 -6.74 14.37
N LEU A 424 -3.52 -5.89 13.79
CA LEU A 424 -2.50 -6.27 12.82
C LEU A 424 -1.14 -6.35 13.49
N ILE A 425 -0.44 -7.46 13.26
CA ILE A 425 0.99 -7.62 13.54
C ILE A 425 1.70 -7.68 12.19
N TYR A 426 2.58 -6.72 11.93
CA TYR A 426 3.27 -6.57 10.66
C TYR A 426 4.76 -6.78 10.87
N ASN A 427 5.33 -7.81 10.25
CA ASN A 427 6.74 -8.13 10.38
C ASN A 427 7.57 -7.53 9.24
N GLY A 428 8.85 -7.23 9.51
CA GLY A 428 9.82 -6.74 8.53
C GLY A 428 9.99 -5.22 8.50
N ILE A 429 9.51 -4.46 9.49
CA ILE A 429 9.68 -3.00 9.53
C ILE A 429 11.14 -2.53 9.69
N ASN A 430 12.07 -3.44 9.98
CA ASN A 430 13.51 -3.17 9.89
C ASN A 430 14.00 -3.09 8.44
N GLU A 431 13.22 -3.57 7.48
CA GLU A 431 13.48 -3.42 6.05
C GLU A 431 12.82 -2.13 5.55
N PRO A 432 13.60 -1.15 5.02
CA PRO A 432 13.07 0.15 4.63
C PRO A 432 11.85 0.09 3.70
N PRO A 433 11.78 -0.80 2.68
CA PRO A 433 10.62 -0.89 1.83
C PRO A 433 9.35 -1.35 2.56
N LEU A 434 9.44 -2.30 3.48
CA LEU A 434 8.30 -2.80 4.26
C LEU A 434 7.87 -1.80 5.33
N LYS A 435 8.83 -1.11 5.95
CA LYS A 435 8.52 0.02 6.85
C LYS A 435 7.73 1.10 6.16
N PHE A 436 8.09 1.39 4.94
CA PHE A 436 7.42 2.33 4.08
C PHE A 436 5.92 2.00 3.86
N LEU A 437 5.58 0.74 3.54
CA LEU A 437 4.18 0.32 3.46
C LEU A 437 3.45 0.51 4.79
N TRP A 438 4.11 0.15 5.91
CA TRP A 438 3.54 0.37 7.24
C TRP A 438 3.23 1.84 7.52
N ASP A 439 4.19 2.72 7.27
CA ASP A 439 4.02 4.16 7.48
C ASP A 439 2.87 4.72 6.61
N GLY A 440 2.71 4.20 5.37
CA GLY A 440 1.59 4.50 4.49
C GLY A 440 0.24 4.09 5.08
N TYR A 441 0.11 2.86 5.58
CA TYR A 441 -1.15 2.39 6.18
C TYR A 441 -1.55 3.20 7.42
N VAL A 442 -0.58 3.65 8.21
CA VAL A 442 -0.81 4.52 9.37
C VAL A 442 -1.19 5.93 8.93
N HIS A 443 -0.44 6.48 7.97
CA HIS A 443 -0.73 7.81 7.41
C HIS A 443 -2.14 7.89 6.81
N ASP A 444 -2.54 6.86 6.08
CA ASP A 444 -3.85 6.80 5.40
C ASP A 444 -5.00 6.38 6.35
N LEU A 445 -4.72 6.33 7.63
CA LEU A 445 -5.71 5.98 8.67
C LEU A 445 -6.36 4.60 8.48
N HIS A 446 -5.67 3.67 7.82
CA HIS A 446 -6.07 2.26 7.81
C HIS A 446 -5.75 1.61 9.15
N LEU A 447 -4.64 2.05 9.75
CA LEU A 447 -4.13 1.56 11.01
C LEU A 447 -3.86 2.72 11.96
N LYS A 448 -4.04 2.45 13.25
CA LYS A 448 -3.42 3.21 14.32
C LYS A 448 -2.19 2.47 14.78
N ASP A 449 -1.01 3.06 14.63
CA ASP A 449 0.22 2.50 15.20
C ASP A 449 0.12 2.43 16.72
N SER A 450 0.31 1.25 17.24
CA SER A 450 0.20 0.92 18.66
C SER A 450 1.45 0.20 19.17
N THR A 451 2.51 0.17 18.35
CA THR A 451 3.76 -0.54 18.63
C THR A 451 4.39 -0.16 19.98
N SER A 452 4.28 1.11 20.35
CA SER A 452 4.84 1.62 21.63
C SER A 452 4.18 1.06 22.89
N HIS A 453 3.04 0.37 22.78
CA HIS A 453 2.34 -0.27 23.91
C HIS A 453 2.87 -1.66 24.22
N PHE A 454 3.70 -2.21 23.34
CA PHE A 454 4.21 -3.57 23.40
C PHE A 454 5.72 -3.58 23.68
N TYR A 455 6.27 -4.76 23.95
CA TYR A 455 7.72 -4.88 24.08
C TYR A 455 8.41 -4.44 22.78
N PRO A 456 9.50 -3.66 22.87
CA PRO A 456 10.18 -3.14 21.69
C PRO A 456 10.78 -4.27 20.86
N SER A 457 10.50 -4.27 19.56
CA SER A 457 11.13 -5.17 18.59
C SER A 457 11.41 -4.38 17.31
N PRO A 458 12.64 -4.44 16.80
CA PRO A 458 13.01 -3.70 15.60
C PRO A 458 12.35 -4.26 14.33
N ALA A 459 11.91 -5.51 14.36
CA ALA A 459 11.47 -6.23 13.19
C ALA A 459 9.94 -6.19 12.98
N HIS A 460 9.13 -5.85 13.99
CA HIS A 460 7.68 -5.82 13.80
C HIS A 460 7.01 -4.58 14.40
N ALA A 461 5.91 -4.20 13.77
CA ALA A 461 4.99 -3.18 14.27
C ALA A 461 3.62 -3.80 14.56
N ILE A 462 2.88 -3.15 15.44
CA ILE A 462 1.56 -3.57 15.88
C ILE A 462 0.60 -2.39 15.70
N GLY A 463 -0.52 -2.64 15.01
CA GLY A 463 -1.53 -1.63 14.75
C GLY A 463 -2.93 -2.13 15.00
N LEU A 464 -3.83 -1.20 15.29
CA LEU A 464 -5.26 -1.45 15.34
C LEU A 464 -5.90 -1.02 14.03
N TYR A 465 -6.74 -1.88 13.47
CA TYR A 465 -7.50 -1.52 12.28
C TYR A 465 -8.49 -0.39 12.58
N CYS A 466 -8.42 0.66 11.76
CA CYS A 466 -9.30 1.83 11.82
C CYS A 466 -10.48 1.72 10.86
N ARG A 467 -10.90 0.50 10.56
CA ARG A 467 -12.03 0.23 9.66
C ARG A 467 -13.35 0.32 10.44
N PHE A 468 -14.23 1.19 9.94
CA PHE A 468 -15.57 1.42 10.50
C PHE A 468 -16.64 0.69 9.69
#